data_34f8856376029702dfbb764279a3099a
#
_entry.id   34f8856376029702dfbb764279a3099a
#
_cell.length_a   1.000
_cell.length_b   1.000
_cell.length_c   1.000
_cell.angle_alpha   90.00
_cell.angle_beta   90.00
_cell.angle_gamma   90.00
#
_symmetry.space_group_name_H-M   'P 1'
#
loop_
_entity.id
_entity.type
_entity.pdbx_description
1 polymer ?
#
loop_
_entity_poly.entity_id
_entity_poly.type
_entity_poly.pdbx_seq_one_letter_code
_entity_poly.pdbx_strand_id
1 'polypeptide(L)'
;MKKRIMNLLLIVLLLVVACCLFLRWREPSLNYYPMRTPFTTPAGVTDLNLTTSDGVAIHGWFIPALFAPAATVLLFHGNAGNLSHRLEKISLLRAAGAAVCIIDYRGYGRSIGTPSETGTYRDARAAYDYLTTARQLPARNIVLYGESLGSAVAVELATQVPVGGVIIEEAFTSIPEVGQKMFPLLPVGWLVHNRYDTIHKMGRLQSPLLIFHSRQDELFPYQYAERLLAAAPEPKRLVELHGGHNDAFWQSQAVYRSALQQFFARLPQ
;
A
#
# COMPACT_ATOMS: atom_id res chain seq x y z
N MET A 1 -44.55 25.21 -21.55
CA MET A 1 -44.07 23.86 -21.22
C MET A 1 -42.57 23.68 -21.51
N LYS A 2 -42.08 23.90 -22.71
CA LYS A 2 -40.67 23.75 -23.10
C LYS A 2 -39.69 24.54 -22.22
N LYS A 3 -39.93 25.80 -21.91
CA LYS A 3 -39.08 26.66 -21.07
C LYS A 3 -38.93 26.13 -19.61
N ARG A 4 -40.04 25.60 -19.04
CA ARG A 4 -40.01 24.99 -17.69
C ARG A 4 -39.22 23.70 -17.66
N ILE A 5 -39.34 22.86 -18.69
CA ILE A 5 -38.56 21.63 -18.81
C ILE A 5 -37.06 21.95 -18.97
N MET A 6 -36.74 22.94 -19.81
CA MET A 6 -35.36 23.39 -19.99
C MET A 6 -34.75 23.92 -18.69
N ASN A 7 -35.50 24.73 -17.93
CA ASN A 7 -35.02 25.21 -16.64
C ASN A 7 -34.84 24.09 -15.62
N LEU A 8 -35.73 23.09 -15.61
CA LEU A 8 -35.58 21.92 -14.74
C LEU A 8 -34.29 21.11 -15.13
N LEU A 9 -34.09 20.87 -16.40
CA LEU A 9 -32.86 20.17 -16.89
C LEU A 9 -31.60 20.95 -16.51
N LEU A 10 -31.60 22.27 -16.63
CA LEU A 10 -30.48 23.11 -16.21
C LEU A 10 -30.21 23.01 -14.71
N ILE A 11 -31.24 23.06 -13.89
CA ILE A 11 -31.13 22.90 -12.44
C ILE A 11 -30.52 21.52 -12.09
N VAL A 12 -31.05 20.46 -12.70
CA VAL A 12 -30.52 19.08 -12.49
C VAL A 12 -29.05 19.00 -12.89
N LEU A 13 -28.68 19.57 -14.04
CA LEU A 13 -27.29 19.59 -14.50
C LEU A 13 -26.39 20.34 -13.51
N LEU A 14 -26.82 21.50 -13.03
CA LEU A 14 -26.04 22.27 -12.03
C LEU A 14 -25.87 21.50 -10.72
N LEU A 15 -26.91 20.80 -10.25
CA LEU A 15 -26.83 19.96 -9.06
C LEU A 15 -25.86 18.80 -9.24
N VAL A 16 -25.88 18.14 -10.39
CA VAL A 16 -24.93 17.06 -10.73
C VAL A 16 -23.49 17.59 -10.75
N VAL A 17 -23.25 18.72 -11.40
CA VAL A 17 -21.93 19.35 -11.44
C VAL A 17 -21.47 19.74 -10.03
N ALA A 18 -22.33 20.35 -9.22
CA ALA A 18 -22.01 20.71 -7.84
C ALA A 18 -21.69 19.47 -6.98
N CYS A 19 -22.46 18.38 -7.14
CA CYS A 19 -22.19 17.09 -6.49
C CYS A 19 -20.83 16.53 -6.91
N CYS A 20 -20.53 16.51 -8.21
CA CYS A 20 -19.23 16.05 -8.72
C CYS A 20 -18.06 16.87 -8.16
N LEU A 21 -18.19 18.20 -8.12
CA LEU A 21 -17.16 19.08 -7.55
C LEU A 21 -16.98 18.84 -6.05
N PHE A 22 -18.07 18.64 -5.32
CA PHE A 22 -18.04 18.30 -3.90
C PHE A 22 -17.34 16.95 -3.66
N LEU A 23 -17.70 15.91 -4.41
CA LEU A 23 -17.07 14.59 -4.30
C LEU A 23 -15.57 14.67 -4.64
N ARG A 24 -15.19 15.41 -5.68
CA ARG A 24 -13.80 15.64 -6.05
C ARG A 24 -13.02 16.36 -4.94
N TRP A 25 -13.61 17.31 -4.27
CA TRP A 25 -13.01 18.00 -3.12
C TRP A 25 -12.88 17.07 -1.90
N ARG A 26 -13.84 16.17 -1.71
CA ARG A 26 -13.85 15.21 -0.58
C ARG A 26 -13.01 13.94 -0.83
N GLU A 27 -12.59 13.70 -2.06
CA GLU A 27 -11.91 12.47 -2.47
C GLU A 27 -10.73 12.08 -1.56
N PRO A 28 -9.82 12.97 -1.12
CA PRO A 28 -8.73 12.57 -0.23
C PRO A 28 -9.22 11.97 1.09
N SER A 29 -10.33 12.49 1.65
CA SER A 29 -10.93 11.97 2.89
C SER A 29 -11.69 10.65 2.70
N LEU A 30 -11.89 10.21 1.46
CA LEU A 30 -12.44 8.90 1.14
C LEU A 30 -11.37 7.82 0.96
N ASN A 31 -10.13 8.24 0.68
CA ASN A 31 -9.01 7.34 0.44
C ASN A 31 -8.09 7.18 1.64
N TYR A 32 -8.03 8.18 2.54
CA TYR A 32 -7.08 8.18 3.64
C TYR A 32 -7.80 8.36 4.98
N TYR A 33 -7.51 7.44 5.90
CA TYR A 33 -8.05 7.44 7.26
C TYR A 33 -6.92 7.47 8.29
N PRO A 34 -6.15 8.58 8.33
CA PRO A 34 -5.00 8.69 9.20
C PRO A 34 -5.43 8.75 10.67
N MET A 35 -4.78 7.96 11.51
CA MET A 35 -4.94 8.01 12.96
C MET A 35 -3.68 8.60 13.59
N ARG A 36 -3.85 9.69 14.34
CA ARG A 36 -2.77 10.41 15.03
C ARG A 36 -2.78 10.17 16.55
N THR A 37 -3.42 9.10 17.00
CA THR A 37 -3.40 8.73 18.42
C THR A 37 -1.97 8.52 18.89
N PRO A 38 -1.59 9.06 20.08
CA PRO A 38 -0.28 8.83 20.66
C PRO A 38 0.01 7.35 20.86
N PHE A 39 1.22 6.95 20.57
CA PHE A 39 1.73 5.60 20.83
C PHE A 39 3.18 5.67 21.32
N THR A 40 3.59 4.63 22.04
CA THR A 40 4.98 4.48 22.50
C THR A 40 5.74 3.55 21.55
N THR A 41 7.00 3.88 21.31
CA THR A 41 7.89 3.00 20.56
C THR A 41 8.25 1.80 21.42
N PRO A 42 8.04 0.57 20.94
CA PRO A 42 8.38 -0.63 21.71
C PRO A 42 9.89 -0.74 21.98
N ALA A 43 10.25 -1.44 23.05
CA ALA A 43 11.65 -1.70 23.36
C ALA A 43 12.36 -2.45 22.22
N GLY A 44 13.60 -2.07 21.92
CA GLY A 44 14.39 -2.66 20.82
C GLY A 44 14.02 -2.21 19.42
N VAL A 45 13.11 -1.24 19.29
CA VAL A 45 12.77 -0.58 18.02
C VAL A 45 13.52 0.73 17.93
N THR A 46 14.07 1.03 16.75
CA THR A 46 14.68 2.34 16.46
C THR A 46 13.63 3.26 15.84
N ASP A 47 13.34 4.38 16.48
CA ASP A 47 12.54 5.46 15.91
C ASP A 47 13.28 6.12 14.76
N LEU A 48 12.59 6.34 13.64
CA LEU A 48 13.11 7.01 12.47
C LEU A 48 12.38 8.34 12.25
N ASN A 49 13.17 9.38 11.98
CA ASN A 49 12.66 10.65 11.47
C ASN A 49 13.32 10.89 10.13
N LEU A 50 12.54 10.79 9.06
CA LEU A 50 13.00 10.89 7.69
C LEU A 50 12.45 12.17 7.07
N THR A 51 13.22 12.77 6.16
CA THR A 51 12.77 13.93 5.40
C THR A 51 12.62 13.54 3.93
N THR A 52 11.46 13.77 3.38
CA THR A 52 11.17 13.49 1.97
C THR A 52 11.79 14.55 1.04
N SER A 53 11.85 14.28 -0.26
CA SER A 53 12.41 15.19 -1.26
C SER A 53 11.70 16.55 -1.36
N ASP A 54 10.46 16.64 -0.86
CA ASP A 54 9.67 17.87 -0.78
C ASP A 54 9.64 18.48 0.64
N GLY A 55 10.56 18.03 1.53
CA GLY A 55 10.77 18.62 2.85
C GLY A 55 9.78 18.20 3.93
N VAL A 56 8.91 17.20 3.67
CA VAL A 56 7.97 16.69 4.66
C VAL A 56 8.69 15.74 5.60
N ALA A 57 8.55 15.95 6.93
CA ALA A 57 9.06 15.04 7.93
C ALA A 57 8.08 13.87 8.14
N ILE A 58 8.58 12.65 7.97
CA ILE A 58 7.83 11.42 8.20
C ILE A 58 8.50 10.59 9.28
N HIS A 59 7.67 9.87 10.02
CA HIS A 59 8.09 8.99 11.10
C HIS A 59 8.07 7.52 10.63
N GLY A 60 8.93 6.71 11.22
CA GLY A 60 8.96 5.29 10.98
C GLY A 60 9.65 4.52 12.10
N TRP A 61 9.67 3.22 11.97
CA TRP A 61 10.39 2.31 12.85
C TRP A 61 11.32 1.41 12.04
N PHE A 62 12.50 1.14 12.61
CA PHE A 62 13.33 0.03 12.19
C PHE A 62 13.40 -1.01 13.31
N ILE A 63 12.98 -2.22 12.99
CA ILE A 63 12.90 -3.35 13.90
C ILE A 63 13.88 -4.42 13.42
N PRO A 64 14.93 -4.77 14.19
CA PRO A 64 15.90 -5.78 13.79
C PRO A 64 15.24 -7.16 13.70
N ALA A 65 15.79 -8.03 12.86
CA ALA A 65 15.41 -9.44 12.81
C ALA A 65 15.74 -10.13 14.14
N LEU A 66 15.11 -11.29 14.37
CA LEU A 66 15.40 -12.10 15.57
C LEU A 66 16.75 -12.81 15.47
N PHE A 67 17.20 -13.07 14.24
CA PHE A 67 18.46 -13.74 13.90
C PHE A 67 19.13 -12.99 12.74
N ALA A 68 20.18 -13.55 12.14
CA ALA A 68 20.76 -12.99 10.92
C ALA A 68 19.64 -12.86 9.86
N PRO A 69 19.36 -11.66 9.34
CA PRO A 69 18.19 -11.43 8.49
C PRO A 69 18.38 -12.07 7.11
N ALA A 70 17.36 -12.83 6.67
CA ALA A 70 17.27 -13.30 5.29
C ALA A 70 16.92 -12.14 4.33
N ALA A 71 16.21 -11.10 4.82
CA ALA A 71 15.84 -9.90 4.09
C ALA A 71 15.54 -8.74 5.05
N THR A 72 15.50 -7.52 4.51
CA THR A 72 14.89 -6.37 5.17
C THR A 72 13.62 -6.01 4.44
N VAL A 73 12.48 -6.14 5.13
CA VAL A 73 11.17 -5.75 4.58
C VAL A 73 10.94 -4.27 4.82
N LEU A 74 10.71 -3.51 3.76
CA LEU A 74 10.17 -2.15 3.82
C LEU A 74 8.65 -2.24 3.67
N LEU A 75 7.95 -2.07 4.80
CA LEU A 75 6.50 -2.28 4.93
C LEU A 75 5.74 -0.97 4.74
N PHE A 76 4.79 -0.99 3.83
CA PHE A 76 3.81 0.05 3.53
C PHE A 76 2.43 -0.40 3.97
N HIS A 77 1.90 0.21 5.01
CA HIS A 77 0.60 -0.18 5.60
C HIS A 77 -0.59 0.27 4.75
N GLY A 78 -1.77 -0.26 5.05
CA GLY A 78 -3.03 0.12 4.41
C GLY A 78 -3.48 1.55 4.73
N ASN A 79 -4.63 1.94 4.19
CA ASN A 79 -5.15 3.31 4.24
C ASN A 79 -5.66 3.78 5.61
N ALA A 80 -5.75 2.91 6.61
CA ALA A 80 -6.27 3.24 7.93
C ALA A 80 -5.27 3.00 9.06
N GLY A 81 -5.40 3.80 10.12
CA GLY A 81 -4.60 3.63 11.34
C GLY A 81 -3.26 4.34 11.29
N ASN A 82 -2.24 3.70 11.84
CA ASN A 82 -0.83 4.07 11.81
C ASN A 82 0.07 2.83 12.01
N LEU A 83 1.37 2.99 11.97
CA LEU A 83 2.35 1.89 12.07
C LEU A 83 2.24 1.08 13.36
N SER A 84 1.78 1.67 14.48
CA SER A 84 1.65 0.95 15.76
C SER A 84 0.57 -0.15 15.73
N HIS A 85 -0.35 -0.09 14.80
CA HIS A 85 -1.37 -1.12 14.57
C HIS A 85 -0.86 -2.31 13.75
N ARG A 86 0.42 -2.35 13.40
CA ARG A 86 1.02 -3.40 12.56
C ARG A 86 1.97 -4.33 13.33
N LEU A 87 1.97 -4.25 14.68
CA LEU A 87 2.88 -5.04 15.52
C LEU A 87 2.74 -6.55 15.31
N GLU A 88 1.53 -7.06 15.13
CA GLU A 88 1.29 -8.48 14.86
C GLU A 88 1.90 -8.90 13.52
N LYS A 89 1.67 -8.14 12.45
CA LYS A 89 2.27 -8.37 11.13
C LYS A 89 3.79 -8.28 11.19
N ILE A 90 4.34 -7.27 11.86
CA ILE A 90 5.78 -7.12 12.10
C ILE A 90 6.34 -8.36 12.80
N SER A 91 5.64 -8.87 13.80
CA SER A 91 6.04 -10.09 14.51
C SER A 91 6.11 -11.30 13.59
N LEU A 92 5.12 -11.49 12.72
CA LEU A 92 5.11 -12.57 11.72
C LEU A 92 6.25 -12.45 10.70
N LEU A 93 6.51 -11.25 10.20
CA LEU A 93 7.63 -11.00 9.27
C LEU A 93 8.97 -11.29 9.92
N ARG A 94 9.16 -10.91 11.19
CA ARG A 94 10.37 -11.22 11.96
C ARG A 94 10.51 -12.72 12.24
N ALA A 95 9.41 -13.40 12.54
CA ALA A 95 9.39 -14.85 12.72
C ALA A 95 9.67 -15.61 11.40
N ALA A 96 9.42 -14.99 10.25
CA ALA A 96 9.82 -15.51 8.94
C ALA A 96 11.28 -15.22 8.59
N GLY A 97 12.03 -14.47 9.42
CA GLY A 97 13.47 -14.19 9.25
C GLY A 97 13.80 -12.80 8.73
N ALA A 98 12.85 -11.85 8.67
CA ALA A 98 13.11 -10.52 8.18
C ALA A 98 13.43 -9.50 9.29
N ALA A 99 14.28 -8.51 9.01
CA ALA A 99 14.22 -7.21 9.65
C ALA A 99 13.08 -6.39 9.02
N VAL A 100 12.50 -5.45 9.74
CA VAL A 100 11.35 -4.65 9.25
C VAL A 100 11.63 -3.17 9.40
N CYS A 101 11.50 -2.43 8.30
CA CYS A 101 11.36 -0.98 8.29
C CYS A 101 9.91 -0.65 7.93
N ILE A 102 9.24 0.13 8.74
CA ILE A 102 7.86 0.58 8.48
C ILE A 102 7.79 2.08 8.67
N ILE A 103 7.04 2.77 7.82
CA ILE A 103 6.81 4.21 7.93
C ILE A 103 5.33 4.52 8.12
N ASP A 104 5.03 5.60 8.80
CA ASP A 104 3.76 6.31 8.68
C ASP A 104 3.85 7.26 7.48
N TYR A 105 2.91 7.16 6.56
CA TYR A 105 2.82 8.16 5.48
C TYR A 105 2.58 9.55 6.05
N ARG A 106 2.89 10.58 5.27
CA ARG A 106 2.53 11.95 5.61
C ARG A 106 1.09 12.07 6.09
N GLY A 107 0.89 12.75 7.21
CA GLY A 107 -0.42 12.89 7.86
C GLY A 107 -0.84 11.76 8.79
N TYR A 108 -0.16 10.61 8.78
CA TYR A 108 -0.42 9.47 9.65
C TYR A 108 0.49 9.49 10.88
N GLY A 109 0.03 8.90 11.98
CA GLY A 109 0.80 8.73 13.20
C GLY A 109 1.51 10.00 13.67
N ARG A 110 2.85 9.96 13.68
CA ARG A 110 3.71 11.12 14.01
C ARG A 110 4.21 11.88 12.78
N SER A 111 3.91 11.43 11.57
CA SER A 111 4.29 12.10 10.32
C SER A 111 3.49 13.39 10.13
N ILE A 112 4.14 14.46 9.64
CA ILE A 112 3.46 15.71 9.30
C ILE A 112 2.91 15.70 7.87
N GLY A 113 2.19 16.75 7.48
CA GLY A 113 1.67 16.94 6.12
C GLY A 113 0.29 16.34 5.89
N THR A 114 -0.09 16.24 4.61
CA THR A 114 -1.38 15.74 4.16
C THR A 114 -1.18 14.63 3.13
N PRO A 115 -1.89 13.48 3.26
CA PRO A 115 -1.74 12.36 2.35
C PRO A 115 -2.18 12.71 0.92
N SER A 116 -1.45 12.18 -0.05
CA SER A 116 -1.78 12.17 -1.48
C SER A 116 -1.02 11.05 -2.16
N GLU A 117 -1.45 10.61 -3.33
CA GLU A 117 -0.76 9.55 -4.08
C GLU A 117 0.73 9.88 -4.29
N THR A 118 1.03 11.03 -4.89
CA THR A 118 2.42 11.49 -5.10
C THR A 118 3.19 11.65 -3.79
N GLY A 119 2.49 12.06 -2.72
CA GLY A 119 3.07 12.22 -1.39
C GLY A 119 3.51 10.89 -0.82
N THR A 120 2.64 9.87 -0.83
CA THR A 120 2.99 8.53 -0.32
C THR A 120 4.13 7.88 -1.11
N TYR A 121 4.25 8.17 -2.40
CA TYR A 121 5.38 7.71 -3.22
C TYR A 121 6.72 8.36 -2.80
N ARG A 122 6.70 9.66 -2.47
CA ARG A 122 7.90 10.36 -1.93
C ARG A 122 8.25 9.84 -0.54
N ASP A 123 7.26 9.53 0.29
CA ASP A 123 7.46 8.95 1.62
C ASP A 123 8.14 7.57 1.51
N ALA A 124 7.65 6.72 0.61
CA ALA A 124 8.23 5.42 0.33
C ALA A 124 9.67 5.53 -0.19
N ARG A 125 9.94 6.49 -1.07
CA ARG A 125 11.27 6.76 -1.60
C ARG A 125 12.25 7.18 -0.50
N ALA A 126 11.84 8.07 0.41
CA ALA A 126 12.69 8.50 1.52
C ALA A 126 13.06 7.34 2.45
N ALA A 127 12.13 6.41 2.70
CA ALA A 127 12.41 5.21 3.48
C ALA A 127 13.37 4.24 2.77
N TYR A 128 13.22 4.06 1.47
CA TYR A 128 14.16 3.25 0.68
C TYR A 128 15.56 3.87 0.66
N ASP A 129 15.66 5.17 0.44
CA ASP A 129 16.92 5.90 0.44
C ASP A 129 17.61 5.81 1.81
N TYR A 130 16.87 5.87 2.92
CA TYR A 130 17.41 5.62 4.26
C TYR A 130 18.02 4.21 4.37
N LEU A 131 17.33 3.17 3.88
CA LEU A 131 17.84 1.81 3.94
C LEU A 131 19.13 1.63 3.12
N THR A 132 19.19 2.23 1.94
CA THR A 132 20.33 2.06 1.02
C THR A 132 21.50 2.96 1.36
N THR A 133 21.27 4.18 1.83
CA THR A 133 22.33 5.16 2.10
C THR A 133 22.77 5.15 3.57
N ALA A 134 21.86 5.35 4.52
CA ALA A 134 22.21 5.45 5.94
C ALA A 134 22.47 4.08 6.56
N ARG A 135 21.69 3.05 6.16
CA ARG A 135 21.88 1.67 6.61
C ARG A 135 22.83 0.86 5.72
N GLN A 136 23.19 1.37 4.55
CA GLN A 136 24.06 0.75 3.57
C GLN A 136 23.64 -0.69 3.17
N LEU A 137 22.32 -0.93 3.16
CA LEU A 137 21.78 -2.23 2.78
C LEU A 137 21.86 -2.40 1.26
N PRO A 138 22.37 -3.52 0.75
CA PRO A 138 22.28 -3.82 -0.66
C PRO A 138 20.83 -3.91 -1.12
N ALA A 139 20.49 -3.31 -2.26
CA ALA A 139 19.15 -3.29 -2.81
C ALA A 139 18.52 -4.69 -2.93
N ARG A 140 19.33 -5.70 -3.30
CA ARG A 140 18.89 -7.09 -3.38
C ARG A 140 18.41 -7.70 -2.07
N ASN A 141 18.76 -7.11 -0.92
CA ASN A 141 18.34 -7.56 0.40
C ASN A 141 17.08 -6.82 0.89
N ILE A 142 16.55 -5.84 0.11
CA ILE A 142 15.36 -5.08 0.44
C ILE A 142 14.16 -5.69 -0.28
N VAL A 143 13.13 -6.05 0.47
CA VAL A 143 11.84 -6.50 -0.05
C VAL A 143 10.80 -5.42 0.24
N LEU A 144 10.16 -4.91 -0.79
CA LEU A 144 9.03 -3.98 -0.62
C LEU A 144 7.78 -4.80 -0.30
N TYR A 145 7.11 -4.45 0.76
CA TYR A 145 5.87 -5.08 1.18
C TYR A 145 4.76 -4.05 1.28
N GLY A 146 3.68 -4.25 0.52
CA GLY A 146 2.51 -3.37 0.56
C GLY A 146 1.25 -4.10 0.96
N GLU A 147 0.50 -3.52 1.91
CA GLU A 147 -0.80 -3.99 2.38
C GLU A 147 -1.89 -3.06 1.86
N SER A 148 -2.91 -3.57 1.15
CA SER A 148 -4.04 -2.77 0.66
C SER A 148 -3.54 -1.55 -0.14
N LEU A 149 -3.79 -0.32 0.31
CA LEU A 149 -3.24 0.92 -0.28
C LEU A 149 -1.72 0.86 -0.46
N GLY A 150 -1.02 0.31 0.52
CA GLY A 150 0.43 0.15 0.49
C GLY A 150 0.93 -0.73 -0.64
N SER A 151 0.10 -1.63 -1.19
CA SER A 151 0.44 -2.45 -2.35
C SER A 151 0.72 -1.59 -3.59
N ALA A 152 -0.08 -0.57 -3.82
CA ALA A 152 0.13 0.37 -4.92
C ALA A 152 1.40 1.22 -4.71
N VAL A 153 1.71 1.58 -3.44
CA VAL A 153 2.94 2.30 -3.09
C VAL A 153 4.18 1.42 -3.31
N ALA A 154 4.13 0.15 -2.88
CA ALA A 154 5.21 -0.80 -3.07
C ALA A 154 5.49 -1.06 -4.57
N VAL A 155 4.45 -1.26 -5.36
CA VAL A 155 4.56 -1.47 -6.81
C VAL A 155 5.12 -0.24 -7.50
N GLU A 156 4.65 0.97 -7.18
CA GLU A 156 5.21 2.21 -7.74
C GLU A 156 6.70 2.32 -7.49
N LEU A 157 7.13 2.15 -6.22
CA LEU A 157 8.54 2.24 -5.87
C LEU A 157 9.38 1.17 -6.58
N ALA A 158 8.89 -0.08 -6.66
CA ALA A 158 9.58 -1.18 -7.33
C ALA A 158 9.79 -0.94 -8.83
N THR A 159 9.00 -0.06 -9.46
CA THR A 159 9.22 0.34 -10.87
C THR A 159 10.31 1.39 -11.04
N GLN A 160 10.80 1.98 -9.95
CA GLN A 160 11.74 3.11 -9.97
C GLN A 160 13.12 2.76 -9.38
N VAL A 161 13.19 1.72 -8.54
CA VAL A 161 14.41 1.36 -7.84
C VAL A 161 14.65 -0.16 -7.88
N PRO A 162 15.91 -0.62 -7.87
CA PRO A 162 16.21 -2.04 -7.72
C PRO A 162 15.83 -2.54 -6.32
N VAL A 163 15.26 -3.74 -6.23
CA VAL A 163 14.91 -4.42 -4.98
C VAL A 163 15.06 -5.92 -5.13
N GLY A 164 15.23 -6.65 -4.02
CA GLY A 164 15.29 -8.10 -3.99
C GLY A 164 13.97 -8.79 -4.31
N GLY A 165 12.84 -8.14 -4.00
CA GLY A 165 11.52 -8.69 -4.27
C GLY A 165 10.39 -7.74 -3.88
N VAL A 166 9.18 -8.06 -4.30
CA VAL A 166 7.95 -7.32 -4.00
C VAL A 166 6.92 -8.28 -3.43
N ILE A 167 6.29 -7.90 -2.34
CA ILE A 167 5.14 -8.60 -1.76
C ILE A 167 3.97 -7.62 -1.72
N ILE A 168 2.83 -8.04 -2.23
CA ILE A 168 1.58 -7.28 -2.11
C ILE A 168 0.50 -8.15 -1.49
N GLU A 169 -0.29 -7.56 -0.60
CA GLU A 169 -1.35 -8.24 0.14
C GLU A 169 -2.64 -7.46 0.02
N GLU A 170 -3.76 -8.20 -0.23
CA GLU A 170 -5.11 -7.66 -0.39
C GLU A 170 -5.09 -6.42 -1.30
N ALA A 171 -4.48 -6.58 -2.48
CA ALA A 171 -4.20 -5.51 -3.41
C ALA A 171 -5.39 -5.23 -4.35
N PHE A 172 -5.48 -4.00 -4.82
CA PHE A 172 -6.45 -3.59 -5.85
C PHE A 172 -5.77 -3.17 -7.15
N THR A 173 -6.53 -3.15 -8.22
CA THR A 173 -6.05 -2.79 -9.57
C THR A 173 -5.86 -1.29 -9.74
N SER A 174 -6.84 -0.48 -9.31
CA SER A 174 -6.78 0.99 -9.28
C SER A 174 -7.93 1.57 -8.46
N ILE A 175 -7.74 2.76 -7.88
CA ILE A 175 -8.82 3.47 -7.16
C ILE A 175 -10.02 3.80 -8.08
N PRO A 176 -9.84 4.25 -9.34
CA PRO A 176 -10.98 4.44 -10.23
C PRO A 176 -11.82 3.19 -10.45
N GLU A 177 -11.19 2.01 -10.58
CA GLU A 177 -11.93 0.75 -10.77
C GLU A 177 -12.69 0.36 -9.50
N VAL A 178 -12.05 0.44 -8.34
CA VAL A 178 -12.70 0.21 -7.04
C VAL A 178 -13.90 1.14 -6.86
N GLY A 179 -13.69 2.44 -7.06
CA GLY A 179 -14.73 3.44 -6.91
C GLY A 179 -15.87 3.27 -7.94
N GLN A 180 -15.57 2.89 -9.19
CA GLN A 180 -16.61 2.65 -10.22
C GLN A 180 -17.49 1.44 -9.86
N LYS A 181 -16.91 0.42 -9.21
CA LYS A 181 -17.65 -0.73 -8.69
C LYS A 181 -18.57 -0.34 -7.52
N MET A 182 -18.09 0.52 -6.63
CA MET A 182 -18.88 1.01 -5.49
C MET A 182 -19.97 2.01 -5.91
N PHE A 183 -19.70 2.83 -6.93
CA PHE A 183 -20.57 3.89 -7.42
C PHE A 183 -20.78 3.79 -8.95
N PRO A 184 -21.53 2.79 -9.42
CA PRO A 184 -21.63 2.47 -10.85
C PRO A 184 -22.22 3.59 -11.71
N LEU A 185 -23.01 4.48 -11.13
CA LEU A 185 -23.67 5.59 -11.83
C LEU A 185 -22.84 6.88 -11.87
N LEU A 186 -21.72 6.95 -11.14
CA LEU A 186 -20.86 8.13 -11.12
C LEU A 186 -19.72 8.00 -12.10
N PRO A 187 -19.26 9.07 -12.75
CA PRO A 187 -18.07 9.06 -13.62
C PRO A 187 -16.78 9.08 -12.78
N VAL A 188 -16.55 8.02 -12.00
CA VAL A 188 -15.49 7.96 -10.98
C VAL A 188 -14.11 8.25 -11.55
N GLY A 189 -13.81 7.77 -12.74
CA GLY A 189 -12.53 8.04 -13.41
C GLY A 189 -12.20 9.51 -13.64
N TRP A 190 -13.22 10.39 -13.65
CA TRP A 190 -13.08 11.85 -13.75
C TRP A 190 -13.02 12.53 -12.39
N LEU A 191 -13.62 11.91 -11.36
CA LEU A 191 -13.74 12.48 -10.02
C LEU A 191 -12.48 12.27 -9.19
N VAL A 192 -11.75 11.16 -9.44
CA VAL A 192 -10.63 10.71 -8.63
C VAL A 192 -9.30 11.31 -9.10
N HIS A 193 -8.57 11.93 -8.17
CA HIS A 193 -7.20 12.43 -8.38
C HIS A 193 -6.16 11.38 -8.05
N ASN A 194 -6.33 10.70 -6.88
CA ASN A 194 -5.42 9.68 -6.41
C ASN A 194 -5.82 8.35 -7.08
N ARG A 195 -5.13 8.00 -8.14
CA ARG A 195 -5.52 6.87 -8.98
C ARG A 195 -4.96 5.53 -8.51
N TYR A 196 -3.75 5.53 -7.94
CA TYR A 196 -3.04 4.32 -7.53
C TYR A 196 -3.19 3.21 -8.58
N ASP A 197 -2.78 3.51 -9.79
CA ASP A 197 -2.97 2.65 -10.95
C ASP A 197 -1.96 1.49 -10.95
N THR A 198 -2.21 0.50 -10.11
CA THR A 198 -1.33 -0.62 -9.87
C THR A 198 -1.21 -1.52 -11.10
N ILE A 199 -2.36 -1.83 -11.73
CA ILE A 199 -2.41 -2.82 -12.82
C ILE A 199 -1.52 -2.46 -14.00
N HIS A 200 -1.47 -1.19 -14.40
CA HIS A 200 -0.64 -0.73 -15.52
C HIS A 200 0.86 -0.62 -15.18
N LYS A 201 1.21 -0.77 -13.91
CA LYS A 201 2.61 -0.77 -13.44
C LYS A 201 3.19 -2.17 -13.31
N MET A 202 2.34 -3.21 -13.15
CA MET A 202 2.79 -4.58 -12.89
C MET A 202 3.78 -5.11 -13.93
N GLY A 203 3.55 -4.85 -15.20
CA GLY A 203 4.44 -5.28 -16.31
C GLY A 203 5.85 -4.67 -16.29
N ARG A 204 6.07 -3.64 -15.46
CA ARG A 204 7.36 -2.95 -15.31
C ARG A 204 8.20 -3.47 -14.13
N LEU A 205 7.68 -4.41 -13.34
CA LEU A 205 8.42 -5.02 -12.25
C LEU A 205 9.62 -5.81 -12.80
N GLN A 206 10.77 -5.68 -12.13
CA GLN A 206 12.02 -6.35 -12.50
C GLN A 206 12.49 -7.33 -11.42
N SER A 207 11.71 -7.53 -10.38
CA SER A 207 12.02 -8.36 -9.23
C SER A 207 10.93 -9.40 -8.97
N PRO A 208 11.25 -10.50 -8.29
CA PRO A 208 10.27 -11.52 -7.91
C PRO A 208 9.05 -10.93 -7.20
N LEU A 209 7.86 -11.43 -7.53
CA LEU A 209 6.59 -10.99 -6.97
C LEU A 209 5.91 -12.12 -6.18
N LEU A 210 5.47 -11.81 -4.96
CA LEU A 210 4.57 -12.63 -4.16
C LEU A 210 3.29 -11.84 -3.89
N ILE A 211 2.15 -12.43 -4.22
CA ILE A 211 0.83 -11.87 -3.94
C ILE A 211 0.16 -12.74 -2.88
N PHE A 212 -0.35 -12.12 -1.83
CA PHE A 212 -1.28 -12.71 -0.88
C PHE A 212 -2.66 -12.13 -1.09
N HIS A 213 -3.70 -12.97 -1.17
CA HIS A 213 -5.06 -12.49 -1.30
C HIS A 213 -6.08 -13.51 -0.80
N SER A 214 -7.09 -13.04 -0.06
CA SER A 214 -8.18 -13.87 0.42
C SER A 214 -9.32 -13.96 -0.58
N ARG A 215 -9.92 -15.15 -0.73
CA ARG A 215 -11.19 -15.27 -1.47
C ARG A 215 -12.37 -14.64 -0.77
N GLN A 216 -12.25 -14.41 0.54
CA GLN A 216 -13.29 -13.82 1.38
C GLN A 216 -13.05 -12.32 1.64
N ASP A 217 -12.09 -11.71 0.93
CA ASP A 217 -11.90 -10.25 0.98
C ASP A 217 -13.18 -9.54 0.54
N GLU A 218 -13.81 -8.84 1.50
CA GLU A 218 -15.07 -8.13 1.29
C GLU A 218 -14.90 -6.78 0.59
N LEU A 219 -13.67 -6.25 0.53
CA LEU A 219 -13.36 -4.98 -0.11
C LEU A 219 -12.88 -5.18 -1.55
N PHE A 220 -11.93 -6.09 -1.76
CA PHE A 220 -11.28 -6.30 -3.05
C PHE A 220 -11.46 -7.74 -3.53
N PRO A 221 -12.21 -7.97 -4.62
CA PRO A 221 -12.42 -9.31 -5.14
C PRO A 221 -11.11 -10.01 -5.49
N TYR A 222 -11.04 -11.34 -5.25
CA TYR A 222 -9.90 -12.19 -5.56
C TYR A 222 -9.42 -12.06 -7.02
N GLN A 223 -10.34 -11.78 -7.94
CA GLN A 223 -10.04 -11.53 -9.36
C GLN A 223 -9.07 -10.35 -9.57
N TYR A 224 -8.98 -9.41 -8.61
CA TYR A 224 -7.96 -8.36 -8.69
C TYR A 224 -6.56 -8.94 -8.57
N ALA A 225 -6.34 -9.86 -7.62
CA ALA A 225 -5.06 -10.54 -7.47
C ALA A 225 -4.70 -11.39 -8.70
N GLU A 226 -5.68 -12.10 -9.27
CA GLU A 226 -5.49 -12.90 -10.51
C GLU A 226 -5.06 -11.99 -11.68
N ARG A 227 -5.69 -10.84 -11.84
CA ARG A 227 -5.35 -9.86 -12.89
C ARG A 227 -3.98 -9.22 -12.67
N LEU A 228 -3.66 -8.84 -11.43
CA LEU A 228 -2.35 -8.32 -11.07
C LEU A 228 -1.24 -9.35 -11.33
N LEU A 229 -1.49 -10.62 -10.95
CA LEU A 229 -0.57 -11.71 -11.25
C LEU A 229 -0.37 -11.87 -12.75
N ALA A 230 -1.46 -11.91 -13.53
CA ALA A 230 -1.40 -12.07 -14.98
C ALA A 230 -0.57 -10.96 -15.66
N ALA A 231 -0.68 -9.72 -15.17
CA ALA A 231 0.04 -8.55 -15.71
C ALA A 231 1.51 -8.48 -15.31
N ALA A 232 1.96 -9.18 -14.27
CA ALA A 232 3.33 -9.16 -13.80
C ALA A 232 4.23 -10.13 -14.59
N PRO A 233 5.54 -9.82 -14.76
CA PRO A 233 6.52 -10.77 -15.31
C PRO A 233 6.86 -11.89 -14.31
N GLU A 234 7.49 -12.96 -14.81
CA GLU A 234 8.09 -14.00 -13.97
C GLU A 234 9.41 -13.49 -13.31
N PRO A 235 9.78 -14.02 -12.13
CA PRO A 235 9.07 -15.01 -11.33
C PRO A 235 8.00 -14.39 -10.44
N LYS A 236 6.81 -15.01 -10.40
CA LYS A 236 5.65 -14.52 -9.65
C LYS A 236 4.88 -15.66 -9.01
N ARG A 237 4.19 -15.38 -7.90
CA ARG A 237 3.37 -16.36 -7.20
C ARG A 237 2.18 -15.68 -6.53
N LEU A 238 0.99 -16.30 -6.63
CA LEU A 238 -0.19 -15.97 -5.84
C LEU A 238 -0.39 -17.04 -4.76
N VAL A 239 -0.63 -16.61 -3.55
CA VAL A 239 -0.94 -17.45 -2.40
C VAL A 239 -2.33 -17.06 -1.90
N GLU A 240 -3.23 -18.02 -1.94
CA GLU A 240 -4.60 -17.86 -1.45
C GLU A 240 -4.59 -17.86 0.08
N LEU A 241 -5.30 -16.90 0.67
CA LEU A 241 -5.54 -16.80 2.10
C LEU A 241 -7.03 -17.02 2.40
N HIS A 242 -7.33 -17.25 3.67
CA HIS A 242 -8.67 -17.31 4.26
C HIS A 242 -8.81 -16.18 5.28
N GLY A 243 -10.01 -15.62 5.39
CA GLY A 243 -10.33 -14.50 6.29
C GLY A 243 -10.75 -13.27 5.51
N GLY A 244 -11.14 -12.21 6.21
CA GLY A 244 -11.51 -10.92 5.63
C GLY A 244 -10.30 -10.08 5.25
N HIS A 245 -10.57 -8.90 4.69
CA HIS A 245 -9.54 -7.96 4.21
C HIS A 245 -8.45 -7.63 5.25
N ASN A 246 -8.80 -7.55 6.51
CA ASN A 246 -7.89 -7.09 7.56
C ASN A 246 -7.26 -8.21 8.41
N ASP A 247 -7.76 -9.43 8.32
CA ASP A 247 -7.36 -10.54 9.21
C ASP A 247 -6.91 -11.82 8.48
N ALA A 248 -6.94 -11.84 7.15
CA ALA A 248 -6.55 -12.99 6.33
C ALA A 248 -5.14 -13.50 6.65
N PHE A 249 -4.18 -12.60 6.86
CA PHE A 249 -2.80 -12.96 7.22
C PHE A 249 -2.73 -13.70 8.57
N TRP A 250 -3.62 -13.36 9.49
CA TRP A 250 -3.72 -13.99 10.81
C TRP A 250 -4.45 -15.32 10.75
N GLN A 251 -5.60 -15.40 10.08
CA GLN A 251 -6.35 -16.63 9.92
C GLN A 251 -5.58 -17.69 9.12
N SER A 252 -4.74 -17.27 8.20
CA SER A 252 -3.91 -18.14 7.35
C SER A 252 -2.44 -18.24 7.78
N GLN A 253 -2.12 -18.02 9.05
CA GLN A 253 -0.78 -17.81 9.59
C GLN A 253 0.27 -18.83 9.14
N ALA A 254 -0.09 -20.12 9.10
CA ALA A 254 0.84 -21.20 8.71
C ALA A 254 1.23 -21.10 7.23
N VAL A 255 0.24 -20.90 6.34
CA VAL A 255 0.45 -20.74 4.89
C VAL A 255 1.23 -19.47 4.61
N TYR A 256 0.83 -18.38 5.26
CA TYR A 256 1.45 -17.07 5.15
C TYR A 256 2.93 -17.11 5.52
N ARG A 257 3.27 -17.63 6.71
CA ARG A 257 4.66 -17.75 7.18
C ARG A 257 5.50 -18.66 6.27
N SER A 258 4.96 -19.81 5.87
CA SER A 258 5.66 -20.72 4.96
C SER A 258 5.98 -20.05 3.62
N ALA A 259 5.02 -19.33 3.04
CA ALA A 259 5.23 -18.63 1.77
C ALA A 259 6.28 -17.51 1.90
N LEU A 260 6.27 -16.73 3.00
CA LEU A 260 7.30 -15.72 3.28
C LEU A 260 8.69 -16.33 3.38
N GLN A 261 8.86 -17.42 4.14
CA GLN A 261 10.14 -18.10 4.30
C GLN A 261 10.67 -18.64 2.96
N GLN A 262 9.80 -19.25 2.15
CA GLN A 262 10.16 -19.71 0.80
C GLN A 262 10.53 -18.54 -0.13
N PHE A 263 9.86 -17.41 -0.02
CA PHE A 263 10.15 -16.23 -0.81
C PHE A 263 11.51 -15.64 -0.44
N PHE A 264 11.78 -15.44 0.86
CA PHE A 264 13.06 -14.91 1.33
C PHE A 264 14.24 -15.83 1.01
N ALA A 265 14.06 -17.16 1.05
CA ALA A 265 15.10 -18.12 0.70
C ALA A 265 15.48 -18.12 -0.79
N ARG A 266 14.64 -17.55 -1.65
CA ARG A 266 14.85 -17.47 -3.11
C ARG A 266 15.31 -16.10 -3.59
N LEU A 267 15.50 -15.15 -2.68
CA LEU A 267 16.01 -13.83 -3.04
C LEU A 267 17.44 -13.94 -3.62
N PRO A 268 17.83 -13.06 -4.56
CA PRO A 268 19.21 -13.02 -5.08
C PRO A 268 20.21 -12.82 -3.95
N GLN A 269 21.22 -13.67 -3.92
CA GLN A 269 22.32 -13.62 -2.93
C GLN A 269 23.37 -12.57 -3.31
#